data_fa96cec8efc4ba88e41d53f17be5b43d
#
_entry.id   fa96cec8efc4ba88e41d53f17be5b43d
#
_cell.length_a   1.000
_cell.length_b   1.000
_cell.length_c   1.000
_cell.angle_alpha   90.00
_cell.angle_beta   90.00
_cell.angle_gamma   90.00
#
_symmetry.space_group_name_H-M   'P 1'
#
loop_
_entity.id
_entity.type
_entity.pdbx_description
1 polymer ?
#
loop_
_entity_poly.entity_id
_entity_poly.type
_entity_poly.pdbx_seq_one_letter_code
_entity_poly.pdbx_strand_id
1 'polypeptide(L)'
;GDVYKRQQHIRREKASSNVCSNQALCAMTAAVYLAAMGAKGLRQAAEGCMAHARYAAERICSVPGFDMVYPGPYFHEFVTTCPVKPERLLEGLALRGILGGLPVESGILWCATEMNTRQEIDALEAAIREVC
;
A
#
# COMPACT_ATOMS: atom_id res chain seq x y z
N GLY A 1 -23.87 -19.34 5.19
CA GLY A 1 -23.79 -17.90 5.47
C GLY A 1 -23.66 -17.05 4.22
N ASP A 2 -23.15 -17.61 3.15
CA ASP A 2 -22.82 -16.84 1.92
C ASP A 2 -24.04 -16.49 1.06
N VAL A 3 -25.08 -17.28 1.14
CA VAL A 3 -26.32 -17.07 0.38
C VAL A 3 -27.07 -15.83 0.89
N TYR A 4 -27.02 -15.57 2.20
CA TYR A 4 -27.73 -14.46 2.83
C TYR A 4 -27.15 -13.09 2.48
N LYS A 5 -25.84 -13.00 2.26
CA LYS A 5 -25.15 -11.75 1.93
C LYS A 5 -25.37 -11.29 0.50
N ARG A 6 -25.88 -12.17 -0.36
CA ARG A 6 -26.16 -11.91 -1.78
C ARG A 6 -27.62 -11.69 -2.09
N GLN A 7 -28.50 -11.79 -1.10
CA GLN A 7 -29.92 -11.57 -1.30
C GLN A 7 -30.26 -10.10 -1.17
N GLN A 8 -30.89 -9.55 -2.19
CA GLN A 8 -31.51 -8.25 -2.13
C GLN A 8 -32.76 -8.28 -1.27
N HIS A 9 -33.11 -7.19 -0.60
CA HIS A 9 -34.35 -7.05 0.16
C HIS A 9 -35.59 -7.16 -0.72
N ILE A 10 -35.47 -6.99 -2.03
CA ILE A 10 -36.51 -7.14 -3.02
C ILE A 10 -36.34 -8.51 -3.69
N ARG A 11 -37.46 -9.26 -3.81
CA ARG A 11 -37.45 -10.54 -4.53
C ARG A 11 -36.89 -10.36 -5.93
N ARG A 12 -35.93 -11.21 -6.30
CA ARG A 12 -35.21 -11.17 -7.57
C ARG A 12 -36.12 -11.07 -8.79
N GLU A 13 -37.25 -11.75 -8.74
CA GLU A 13 -38.29 -11.79 -9.80
C GLU A 13 -39.00 -10.43 -9.99
N LYS A 14 -39.00 -9.57 -8.98
CA LYS A 14 -39.65 -8.26 -8.97
C LYS A 14 -38.68 -7.09 -9.05
N ALA A 15 -37.38 -7.36 -9.06
CA ALA A 15 -36.40 -6.31 -9.14
C ALA A 15 -36.20 -5.85 -10.58
N SER A 16 -36.29 -4.58 -10.84
CA SER A 16 -35.98 -3.97 -12.14
C SER A 16 -34.47 -4.05 -12.45
N SER A 17 -33.65 -4.22 -11.42
CA SER A 17 -32.19 -4.37 -11.52
C SER A 17 -31.69 -5.29 -10.41
N ASN A 18 -30.70 -6.12 -10.71
CA ASN A 18 -30.01 -6.96 -9.74
C ASN A 18 -28.81 -6.26 -9.06
N VAL A 19 -28.64 -4.98 -9.26
CA VAL A 19 -27.63 -4.16 -8.58
C VAL A 19 -28.12 -3.87 -7.18
N CYS A 20 -27.52 -4.52 -6.20
CA CYS A 20 -27.93 -4.46 -4.80
C CYS A 20 -27.30 -3.29 -4.05
N SER A 21 -26.00 -3.19 -4.10
CA SER A 21 -25.24 -2.08 -3.53
C SER A 21 -24.62 -1.30 -4.68
N ASN A 22 -24.80 -0.03 -4.68
CA ASN A 22 -24.18 0.77 -5.71
C ASN A 22 -22.92 1.46 -5.14
N GLN A 23 -21.95 1.60 -5.98
CA GLN A 23 -20.70 2.31 -5.71
C GLN A 23 -20.80 3.77 -6.14
N ALA A 24 -22.00 4.34 -6.15
CA ALA A 24 -22.25 5.67 -6.68
C ALA A 24 -21.42 6.75 -5.97
N LEU A 25 -21.32 6.68 -4.64
CA LEU A 25 -20.50 7.62 -3.88
C LEU A 25 -19.01 7.49 -4.24
N CYS A 26 -18.49 6.26 -4.29
CA CYS A 26 -17.10 6.02 -4.69
C CYS A 26 -16.86 6.43 -6.15
N ALA A 27 -17.78 6.16 -7.05
CA ALA A 27 -17.68 6.56 -8.46
C ALA A 27 -17.70 8.09 -8.60
N MET A 28 -18.55 8.79 -7.85
CA MET A 28 -18.59 10.25 -7.84
C MET A 28 -17.30 10.84 -7.27
N THR A 29 -16.79 10.29 -6.16
CA THR A 29 -15.52 10.69 -5.57
C THR A 29 -14.37 10.50 -6.56
N ALA A 30 -14.30 9.36 -7.23
CA ALA A 30 -13.31 9.10 -8.26
C ALA A 30 -13.42 10.10 -9.43
N ALA A 31 -14.64 10.39 -9.90
CA ALA A 31 -14.85 11.36 -10.98
C ALA A 31 -14.38 12.77 -10.59
N VAL A 32 -14.67 13.21 -9.37
CA VAL A 32 -14.21 14.51 -8.83
C VAL A 32 -12.68 14.52 -8.73
N TYR A 33 -12.08 13.47 -8.19
CA TYR A 33 -10.63 13.34 -8.09
C TYR A 33 -9.95 13.42 -9.47
N LEU A 34 -10.44 12.62 -10.43
CA LEU A 34 -9.90 12.60 -11.79
C LEU A 34 -10.02 13.96 -12.49
N ALA A 35 -11.16 14.65 -12.29
CA ALA A 35 -11.37 15.98 -12.85
C ALA A 35 -10.46 17.03 -12.20
N ALA A 36 -10.27 16.96 -10.88
CA ALA A 36 -9.40 17.90 -10.15
C ALA A 36 -7.91 17.71 -10.48
N MET A 37 -7.46 16.46 -10.55
CA MET A 37 -6.06 16.13 -10.86
C MET A 37 -5.71 16.36 -12.33
N GLY A 38 -6.61 15.99 -13.23
CA GLY A 38 -6.36 15.98 -14.65
C GLY A 38 -5.21 15.05 -15.07
N ALA A 39 -4.90 15.00 -16.35
CA ALA A 39 -3.86 14.11 -16.87
C ALA A 39 -2.46 14.43 -16.30
N LYS A 40 -2.16 15.71 -16.09
CA LYS A 40 -0.87 16.15 -15.52
C LYS A 40 -0.73 15.73 -14.05
N GLY A 41 -1.76 15.95 -13.25
CA GLY A 41 -1.73 15.59 -11.83
C GLY A 41 -1.65 14.09 -11.61
N LEU A 42 -2.40 13.28 -12.39
CA LEU A 42 -2.32 11.82 -12.35
C LEU A 42 -0.93 11.31 -12.70
N ARG A 43 -0.28 11.90 -13.73
CA ARG A 43 1.08 11.55 -14.07
C ARG A 43 2.06 11.90 -12.95
N GLN A 44 1.96 13.08 -12.36
CA GLN A 44 2.80 13.49 -11.24
C GLN A 44 2.65 12.58 -10.02
N ALA A 45 1.41 12.19 -9.69
CA ALA A 45 1.16 11.24 -8.61
C ALA A 45 1.82 9.87 -8.89
N ALA A 46 1.65 9.34 -10.11
CA ALA A 46 2.24 8.06 -10.49
C ALA A 46 3.79 8.10 -10.48
N GLU A 47 4.39 9.15 -11.04
CA GLU A 47 5.84 9.36 -11.01
C GLU A 47 6.36 9.52 -9.58
N GLY A 48 5.61 10.21 -8.71
CA GLY A 48 5.90 10.34 -7.29
C GLY A 48 5.89 9.00 -6.56
N CYS A 49 4.85 8.18 -6.78
CA CYS A 49 4.79 6.82 -6.23
C CYS A 49 6.02 5.99 -6.63
N MET A 50 6.36 5.97 -7.90
CA MET A 50 7.52 5.20 -8.38
C MET A 50 8.84 5.72 -7.80
N ALA A 51 9.01 7.03 -7.70
CA ALA A 51 10.22 7.64 -7.16
C ALA A 51 10.39 7.35 -5.67
N HIS A 52 9.32 7.49 -4.88
CA HIS A 52 9.36 7.23 -3.44
C HIS A 52 9.51 5.74 -3.13
N ALA A 53 8.85 4.85 -3.90
CA ALA A 53 9.02 3.42 -3.73
C ALA A 53 10.46 2.97 -4.02
N ARG A 54 11.09 3.49 -5.07
CA ARG A 54 12.50 3.23 -5.36
C ARG A 54 13.41 3.72 -4.26
N TYR A 55 13.19 4.95 -3.82
CA TYR A 55 13.96 5.52 -2.71
C TYR A 55 13.81 4.70 -1.44
N ALA A 56 12.58 4.29 -1.08
CA ALA A 56 12.34 3.44 0.07
C ALA A 56 13.04 2.08 -0.05
N ALA A 57 12.99 1.44 -1.22
CA ALA A 57 13.69 0.19 -1.47
C ALA A 57 15.22 0.34 -1.32
N GLU A 58 15.81 1.41 -1.89
CA GLU A 58 17.24 1.71 -1.75
C GLU A 58 17.64 1.92 -0.29
N ARG A 59 16.84 2.69 0.47
CA ARG A 59 17.11 2.97 1.89
C ARG A 59 16.97 1.72 2.75
N ILE A 60 15.92 0.94 2.58
CA ILE A 60 15.70 -0.31 3.33
C ILE A 60 16.79 -1.33 3.00
N CYS A 61 17.11 -1.55 1.72
CA CYS A 61 18.16 -2.47 1.31
C CYS A 61 19.58 -1.98 1.65
N SER A 62 19.76 -0.73 2.09
CA SER A 62 21.03 -0.27 2.66
C SER A 62 21.28 -0.81 4.07
N VAL A 63 20.27 -1.35 4.72
CA VAL A 63 20.38 -2.01 6.02
C VAL A 63 20.77 -3.47 5.82
N PRO A 64 21.83 -3.98 6.48
CA PRO A 64 22.27 -5.35 6.32
C PRO A 64 21.18 -6.38 6.58
N GLY A 65 21.00 -7.35 5.68
CA GLY A 65 20.01 -8.40 5.79
C GLY A 65 18.67 -8.09 5.11
N PHE A 66 18.53 -6.91 4.52
CA PHE A 66 17.39 -6.56 3.67
C PHE A 66 17.83 -6.56 2.21
N ASP A 67 17.29 -7.49 1.45
CA ASP A 67 17.52 -7.64 0.01
C ASP A 67 16.20 -7.71 -0.73
N MET A 68 16.16 -7.21 -1.97
CA MET A 68 14.98 -7.34 -2.82
C MET A 68 14.70 -8.81 -3.12
N VAL A 69 13.49 -9.27 -2.79
CA VAL A 69 13.06 -10.65 -3.10
C VAL A 69 12.76 -10.80 -4.59
N TYR A 70 12.17 -9.78 -5.19
CA TYR A 70 11.81 -9.77 -6.61
C TYR A 70 12.58 -8.65 -7.33
N PRO A 71 13.59 -8.96 -8.14
CA PRO A 71 14.44 -7.95 -8.79
C PRO A 71 13.80 -7.28 -10.02
N GLY A 72 12.56 -7.65 -10.37
CA GLY A 72 11.84 -7.09 -11.50
C GLY A 72 11.34 -5.65 -11.28
N PRO A 73 10.77 -5.02 -12.31
CA PRO A 73 10.16 -3.70 -12.18
C PRO A 73 8.92 -3.76 -11.27
N TYR A 74 8.74 -2.73 -10.46
CA TYR A 74 7.59 -2.56 -9.58
C TYR A 74 7.09 -1.12 -9.63
N PHE A 75 5.85 -0.89 -9.20
CA PHE A 75 5.25 0.44 -9.19
C PHE A 75 5.45 1.13 -7.84
N HIS A 76 4.71 0.76 -6.82
CA HIS A 76 4.76 1.36 -5.49
C HIS A 76 4.85 0.35 -4.35
N GLU A 77 4.84 -0.96 -4.69
CA GLU A 77 4.98 -2.05 -3.75
C GLU A 77 6.19 -2.92 -4.10
N PHE A 78 6.91 -3.36 -3.08
CA PHE A 78 8.07 -4.23 -3.22
C PHE A 78 8.24 -5.10 -1.98
N VAL A 79 8.92 -6.24 -2.15
CA VAL A 79 9.17 -7.18 -1.05
C VAL A 79 10.66 -7.25 -0.78
N THR A 80 11.02 -7.15 0.50
CA THR A 80 12.40 -7.41 0.94
C THR A 80 12.46 -8.58 1.89
N THR A 81 13.61 -9.26 1.94
CA THR A 81 13.96 -10.14 3.05
C THR A 81 13.99 -9.33 4.35
N CYS A 82 13.98 -10.02 5.49
CA CYS A 82 14.09 -9.40 6.81
C CYS A 82 15.04 -10.25 7.67
N PRO A 83 16.09 -9.67 8.28
CA PRO A 83 17.08 -10.42 9.08
C PRO A 83 16.53 -10.90 10.43
N VAL A 84 15.42 -10.34 10.87
CA VAL A 84 14.70 -10.74 12.09
C VAL A 84 13.29 -11.20 11.74
N LYS A 85 12.55 -11.71 12.72
CA LYS A 85 11.14 -12.03 12.50
C LYS A 85 10.37 -10.75 12.12
N PRO A 86 9.64 -10.75 10.99
CA PRO A 86 8.92 -9.56 10.52
C PRO A 86 8.03 -8.91 11.59
N GLU A 87 7.33 -9.72 12.37
CA GLU A 87 6.42 -9.24 13.42
C GLU A 87 7.18 -8.41 14.47
N ARG A 88 8.37 -8.86 14.88
CA ARG A 88 9.21 -8.14 15.84
C ARG A 88 9.65 -6.78 15.32
N LEU A 89 10.05 -6.72 14.05
CA LEU A 89 10.41 -5.46 13.42
C LEU A 89 9.22 -4.51 13.36
N LEU A 90 8.07 -5.00 12.88
CA LEU A 90 6.86 -4.20 12.74
C LEU A 90 6.33 -3.68 14.08
N GLU A 91 6.40 -4.48 15.14
CA GLU A 91 6.10 -4.03 16.51
C GLU A 91 7.06 -2.92 16.96
N GLY A 92 8.36 -3.08 16.71
CA GLY A 92 9.37 -2.07 17.03
C GLY A 92 9.17 -0.75 16.28
N LEU A 93 8.73 -0.82 15.02
CA LEU A 93 8.36 0.36 14.21
C LEU A 93 7.08 1.02 14.75
N ALA A 94 6.06 0.21 15.11
CA ALA A 94 4.81 0.72 15.65
C ALA A 94 5.01 1.48 16.97
N LEU A 95 5.92 1.02 17.83
CA LEU A 95 6.29 1.74 19.07
C LEU A 95 6.92 3.12 18.78
N ARG A 96 7.44 3.34 17.59
CA ARG A 96 7.99 4.62 17.12
C ARG A 96 7.00 5.43 16.29
N GLY A 97 5.73 5.00 16.25
CA GLY A 97 4.68 5.67 15.47
C GLY A 97 4.77 5.44 13.96
N ILE A 98 5.53 4.42 13.53
CA ILE A 98 5.68 4.06 12.12
C ILE A 98 4.86 2.80 11.84
N LEU A 99 3.86 2.94 10.98
CA LEU A 99 3.15 1.78 10.43
C LEU A 99 4.02 1.20 9.30
N GLY A 100 4.67 0.07 9.59
CA GLY A 100 5.54 -0.61 8.63
C GLY A 100 4.76 -1.35 7.53
N GLY A 101 5.45 -2.29 6.88
CA GLY A 101 4.86 -3.10 5.82
C GLY A 101 3.98 -4.25 6.33
N LEU A 102 3.66 -5.15 5.43
CA LEU A 102 2.89 -6.36 5.71
C LEU A 102 3.83 -7.58 5.73
N PRO A 103 3.81 -8.42 6.79
CA PRO A 103 4.57 -9.66 6.78
C PRO A 103 4.02 -10.61 5.72
N VAL A 104 4.92 -11.17 4.92
CA VAL A 104 4.63 -12.17 3.89
C VAL A 104 5.60 -13.35 4.06
N GLU A 105 5.32 -14.48 3.41
CA GLU A 105 6.14 -15.70 3.53
C GLU A 105 7.63 -15.45 3.21
N SER A 106 7.93 -14.59 2.23
CA SER A 106 9.29 -14.28 1.78
C SER A 106 9.95 -13.09 2.50
N GLY A 107 9.27 -12.43 3.44
CA GLY A 107 9.80 -11.27 4.15
C GLY A 107 8.75 -10.21 4.48
N ILE A 108 8.96 -8.99 4.05
CA ILE A 108 8.02 -7.88 4.28
C ILE A 108 7.67 -7.21 2.96
N LEU A 109 6.37 -7.06 2.71
CA LEU A 109 5.84 -6.24 1.63
C LEU A 109 5.75 -4.78 2.10
N TRP A 110 6.42 -3.91 1.41
CA TRP A 110 6.43 -2.46 1.64
C TRP A 110 5.62 -1.75 0.56
N CYS A 111 5.04 -0.62 0.93
CA CYS A 111 4.35 0.27 0.00
C CYS A 111 4.76 1.71 0.28
N ALA A 112 5.11 2.45 -0.76
CA ALA A 112 5.33 3.88 -0.68
C ALA A 112 4.63 4.59 -1.85
N THR A 113 3.94 5.67 -1.55
CA THR A 113 3.18 6.46 -2.51
C THR A 113 3.71 7.89 -2.60
N GLU A 114 3.07 8.71 -3.43
CA GLU A 114 3.37 10.14 -3.53
C GLU A 114 3.14 10.90 -2.22
N MET A 115 2.36 10.30 -1.30
CA MET A 115 2.07 10.90 0.01
C MET A 115 3.21 10.73 1.03
N ASN A 116 4.10 9.77 0.80
CA ASN A 116 5.25 9.56 1.67
C ASN A 116 6.37 10.55 1.33
N THR A 117 6.91 11.21 2.35
CA THR A 117 8.03 12.12 2.17
C THR A 117 9.38 11.38 2.29
N ARG A 118 10.43 11.97 1.72
CA ARG A 118 11.79 11.45 1.89
C ARG A 118 12.20 11.41 3.36
N GLN A 119 11.80 12.41 4.15
CA GLN A 119 12.10 12.48 5.59
C GLN A 119 11.46 11.31 6.35
N GLU A 120 10.22 10.94 6.02
CA GLU A 120 9.55 9.77 6.60
C GLU A 120 10.25 8.47 6.21
N ILE A 121 10.70 8.35 4.96
CA ILE A 121 11.46 7.17 4.49
C ILE A 121 12.84 7.08 5.20
N ASP A 122 13.52 8.20 5.37
CA ASP A 122 14.78 8.24 6.13
C ASP A 122 14.57 7.91 7.62
N ALA A 123 13.46 8.37 8.20
CA ALA A 123 13.08 8.01 9.56
C ALA A 123 12.75 6.52 9.69
N LEU A 124 12.10 5.93 8.69
CA LEU A 124 11.86 4.49 8.63
C LEU A 124 13.18 3.70 8.61
N GLU A 125 14.13 4.08 7.76
CA GLU A 125 15.45 3.42 7.70
C GLU A 125 16.18 3.51 9.04
N ALA A 126 16.21 4.69 9.66
CA ALA A 126 16.84 4.89 10.97
C ALA A 126 16.17 4.00 12.03
N ALA A 127 14.84 3.94 12.05
CA ALA A 127 14.09 3.09 12.98
C ALA A 127 14.36 1.58 12.75
N ILE A 128 14.48 1.14 11.48
CA ILE A 128 14.85 -0.25 11.16
C ILE A 128 16.22 -0.58 11.74
N ARG A 129 17.21 0.30 11.59
CA ARG A 129 18.59 0.10 12.13
C ARG A 129 18.63 0.03 13.66
N GLU A 130 17.70 0.67 14.34
CA GLU A 130 17.61 0.62 15.81
C GLU A 130 16.93 -0.65 16.32
N VAL A 131 16.04 -1.25 15.54
CA VAL A 131 15.27 -2.45 15.91
C VAL A 131 16.02 -3.73 15.57
N CYS A 132 16.81 -3.73 14.49
CA CYS A 132 17.63 -4.85 14.04
C CYS A 132 19.03 -4.79 14.61
#